data_730fb731bb0d8741b2515c54ec2641bc
#
_entry.id   730fb731bb0d8741b2515c54ec2641bc
#
_cell.length_a   1.000
_cell.length_b   1.000
_cell.length_c   1.000
_cell.angle_alpha   90.00
_cell.angle_beta   90.00
_cell.angle_gamma   90.00
#
_symmetry.space_group_name_H-M   'P 1'
#
loop_
_entity.id
_entity.type
_entity.pdbx_description
1 polymer ?
#
loop_
_entity_poly.entity_id
_entity_poly.type
_entity_poly.pdbx_seq_one_letter_code
_entity_poly.pdbx_strand_id
1 'polypeptide(L)'
;MNHNSSKNPNLSISKRAAEERGFSDHGWLQARFTFSFADYYDKNHMGFRSLKVMNNDTIAPGGGFPDHPHSNMEIFTYIIEGKLSHRDSMGNEATLTPGKLQYMSAASGIRHSEFNPSTNNQTTLYQIWLEPNMKGGEPLYFEKSLDTESTKNTLTLLYSGDGRDNSTKIRQDAEISYGETCTTEKTMFVEANQSLPHAWLQIISGETETLGESLKTGDGLAISNAHDGFNINAKENTKFLLFRLC
;
A
#
# COMPACT_ATOMS: atom_id res chain seq x y z
N MET A 1 -28.51 -24.86 10.56
CA MET A 1 -29.13 -23.55 10.75
C MET A 1 -28.58 -22.66 9.66
N ASN A 2 -29.41 -22.31 8.67
CA ASN A 2 -29.01 -21.48 7.54
C ASN A 2 -28.83 -20.03 8.03
N HIS A 3 -27.60 -19.57 8.22
CA HIS A 3 -27.34 -18.15 8.34
C HIS A 3 -27.53 -17.52 6.95
N ASN A 4 -28.74 -17.05 6.70
CA ASN A 4 -28.99 -16.05 5.69
C ASN A 4 -28.29 -14.76 6.16
N SER A 5 -27.02 -14.56 5.80
CA SER A 5 -26.39 -13.26 5.97
C SER A 5 -27.11 -12.30 5.04
N SER A 6 -27.89 -11.40 5.58
CA SER A 6 -28.42 -10.26 4.84
C SER A 6 -27.23 -9.52 4.24
N LYS A 7 -27.03 -9.67 2.92
CA LYS A 7 -25.96 -8.93 2.22
C LYS A 7 -26.20 -7.44 2.49
N ASN A 8 -25.20 -6.76 3.01
CA ASN A 8 -25.25 -5.31 3.22
C ASN A 8 -25.62 -4.63 1.88
N PRO A 9 -26.82 -4.02 1.75
CA PRO A 9 -27.29 -3.48 0.47
C PRO A 9 -26.45 -2.31 -0.02
N ASN A 10 -25.61 -1.72 0.84
CA ASN A 10 -24.76 -0.58 0.53
C ASN A 10 -23.30 -1.00 0.23
N LEU A 11 -22.95 -2.28 0.37
CA LEU A 11 -21.64 -2.77 0.00
C LEU A 11 -21.43 -2.59 -1.50
N SER A 12 -20.37 -1.91 -1.88
CA SER A 12 -19.95 -1.81 -3.28
C SER A 12 -18.49 -2.14 -3.44
N ILE A 13 -18.16 -2.79 -4.55
CA ILE A 13 -16.80 -3.18 -4.90
C ILE A 13 -16.46 -2.69 -6.31
N SER A 14 -15.19 -2.36 -6.52
CA SER A 14 -14.67 -2.01 -7.84
C SER A 14 -13.25 -2.53 -7.97
N LYS A 15 -13.05 -3.46 -8.90
CA LYS A 15 -11.73 -4.00 -9.21
C LYS A 15 -10.95 -3.05 -10.12
N ARG A 16 -9.67 -2.89 -9.83
CA ARG A 16 -8.67 -2.28 -10.68
C ARG A 16 -7.69 -3.37 -11.12
N ALA A 17 -7.89 -3.92 -12.29
CA ALA A 17 -7.02 -4.97 -12.81
C ALA A 17 -5.61 -4.44 -13.09
N ALA A 18 -4.61 -5.29 -12.87
CA ALA A 18 -3.20 -4.90 -13.03
C ALA A 18 -2.88 -4.41 -14.44
N GLU A 19 -3.47 -5.03 -15.46
CA GLU A 19 -3.32 -4.69 -16.87
C GLU A 19 -4.03 -3.41 -17.31
N GLU A 20 -5.02 -2.94 -16.55
CA GLU A 20 -5.77 -1.71 -16.83
C GLU A 20 -5.11 -0.46 -16.22
N ARG A 21 -4.11 -0.64 -15.37
CA ARG A 21 -3.39 0.48 -14.75
C ARG A 21 -2.63 1.29 -15.79
N GLY A 22 -2.48 2.60 -15.55
CA GLY A 22 -1.60 3.44 -16.36
C GLY A 22 -0.18 2.89 -16.40
N PHE A 23 0.55 3.19 -17.47
CA PHE A 23 1.94 2.77 -17.64
C PHE A 23 2.78 3.90 -18.23
N SER A 24 3.98 4.07 -17.70
CA SER A 24 5.01 4.96 -18.23
C SER A 24 6.37 4.26 -18.20
N ASP A 25 7.18 4.51 -19.24
CA ASP A 25 8.54 4.02 -19.34
C ASP A 25 9.48 5.20 -19.68
N HIS A 26 10.37 5.51 -18.73
CA HIS A 26 11.37 6.56 -18.84
C HIS A 26 12.79 6.01 -19.04
N GLY A 27 12.91 4.71 -19.38
CA GLY A 27 14.17 4.00 -19.51
C GLY A 27 14.74 3.55 -18.17
N TRP A 28 14.98 4.47 -17.25
CA TRP A 28 15.45 4.15 -15.90
C TRP A 28 14.31 3.78 -14.92
N LEU A 29 13.07 4.14 -15.24
CA LEU A 29 11.87 3.90 -14.45
C LEU A 29 10.76 3.34 -15.32
N GLN A 30 10.23 2.19 -14.98
CA GLN A 30 8.94 1.71 -15.44
C GLN A 30 7.94 1.83 -14.30
N ALA A 31 6.86 2.59 -14.50
CA ALA A 31 5.85 2.87 -13.49
C ALA A 31 4.46 2.40 -13.94
N ARG A 32 3.73 1.73 -13.04
CA ARG A 32 2.31 1.39 -13.22
C ARG A 32 1.47 2.14 -12.22
N PHE A 33 0.51 2.88 -12.73
CA PHE A 33 -0.31 3.81 -11.96
C PHE A 33 -1.70 3.23 -11.72
N THR A 34 -2.02 2.97 -10.46
CA THR A 34 -3.38 2.57 -10.05
C THR A 34 -4.36 3.74 -10.18
N PHE A 35 -3.90 4.93 -9.80
CA PHE A 35 -4.63 6.19 -9.87
C PHE A 35 -3.89 7.20 -10.74
N SER A 36 -4.56 8.28 -11.10
CA SER A 36 -3.95 9.40 -11.81
C SER A 36 -2.77 9.96 -11.04
N PHE A 37 -1.63 10.07 -11.71
CA PHE A 37 -0.39 10.54 -11.13
C PHE A 37 0.54 11.09 -12.21
N ALA A 38 1.24 12.19 -11.93
CA ALA A 38 2.10 12.89 -12.90
C ALA A 38 1.37 13.15 -14.23
N ASP A 39 1.90 12.66 -15.35
CA ASP A 39 1.29 12.83 -16.68
C ASP A 39 0.19 11.82 -17.01
N TYR A 40 0.02 10.79 -16.18
CA TYR A 40 -1.08 9.84 -16.35
C TYR A 40 -2.37 10.39 -15.74
N TYR A 41 -3.39 10.53 -16.57
CA TYR A 41 -4.71 11.02 -16.16
C TYR A 41 -5.83 10.05 -16.56
N ASP A 42 -6.58 9.58 -15.57
CA ASP A 42 -7.80 8.80 -15.72
C ASP A 42 -8.86 9.35 -14.75
N LYS A 43 -9.88 10.03 -15.30
CA LYS A 43 -10.94 10.67 -14.50
C LYS A 43 -11.71 9.70 -13.59
N ASN A 44 -11.72 8.41 -13.92
CA ASN A 44 -12.42 7.37 -13.16
C ASN A 44 -11.54 6.81 -12.02
N HIS A 45 -10.23 7.12 -12.03
CA HIS A 45 -9.24 6.62 -11.08
C HIS A 45 -8.38 7.75 -10.52
N MET A 46 -9.01 8.65 -9.76
CA MET A 46 -8.36 9.82 -9.14
C MET A 46 -7.88 9.55 -7.71
N GLY A 47 -8.07 8.33 -7.21
CA GLY A 47 -7.81 7.92 -5.84
C GLY A 47 -8.98 7.14 -5.25
N PHE A 48 -8.79 6.62 -4.05
CA PHE A 48 -9.84 5.98 -3.26
C PHE A 48 -9.79 6.49 -1.82
N ARG A 49 -10.77 7.32 -1.43
CA ARG A 49 -10.77 8.02 -0.13
C ARG A 49 -9.49 8.85 0.04
N SER A 50 -8.79 8.68 1.17
CA SER A 50 -7.50 9.33 1.40
C SER A 50 -6.34 8.71 0.62
N LEU A 51 -6.48 7.51 0.04
CA LEU A 51 -5.45 6.87 -0.80
C LEU A 51 -5.39 7.52 -2.18
N LYS A 52 -4.30 8.23 -2.48
CA LYS A 52 -4.12 9.00 -3.71
C LYS A 52 -3.13 8.40 -4.68
N VAL A 53 -2.09 7.73 -4.17
CA VAL A 53 -1.07 7.10 -4.99
C VAL A 53 -0.89 5.64 -4.57
N MET A 54 -0.87 4.77 -5.55
CA MET A 54 -0.54 3.35 -5.43
C MET A 54 0.19 2.96 -6.72
N ASN A 55 1.46 3.34 -6.79
CA ASN A 55 2.31 3.06 -7.95
C ASN A 55 3.15 1.82 -7.69
N ASN A 56 3.30 1.00 -8.72
CA ASN A 56 4.25 -0.10 -8.73
C ASN A 56 5.37 0.26 -9.71
N ASP A 57 6.53 0.54 -9.14
CA ASP A 57 7.69 1.08 -9.84
C ASP A 57 8.80 0.05 -9.94
N THR A 58 9.43 -0.02 -11.12
CA THR A 58 10.66 -0.78 -11.36
C THR A 58 11.76 0.19 -11.75
N ILE A 59 12.79 0.30 -10.91
CA ILE A 59 13.91 1.23 -11.06
C ILE A 59 15.15 0.47 -11.55
N ALA A 60 15.69 0.87 -12.66
CA ALA A 60 16.90 0.29 -13.24
C ALA A 60 18.13 0.48 -12.30
N PRO A 61 19.18 -0.34 -12.46
CA PRO A 61 20.44 -0.16 -11.71
C PRO A 61 20.97 1.28 -11.80
N GLY A 62 21.30 1.88 -10.66
CA GLY A 62 21.77 3.26 -10.56
C GLY A 62 20.73 4.34 -10.84
N GLY A 63 19.52 3.97 -11.27
CA GLY A 63 18.40 4.90 -11.49
C GLY A 63 17.78 5.36 -10.17
N GLY A 64 17.00 6.45 -10.24
CA GLY A 64 16.31 6.94 -9.05
C GLY A 64 15.77 8.35 -9.21
N PHE A 65 15.12 8.81 -8.17
CA PHE A 65 14.53 10.14 -8.07
C PHE A 65 15.53 11.07 -7.37
N PRO A 66 16.04 12.11 -8.06
CA PRO A 66 16.90 13.10 -7.43
C PRO A 66 16.14 13.89 -6.37
N ASP A 67 16.85 14.76 -5.65
CA ASP A 67 16.29 15.57 -4.58
C ASP A 67 15.05 16.36 -5.03
N HIS A 68 13.89 16.04 -4.41
CA HIS A 68 12.59 16.63 -4.73
C HIS A 68 11.76 16.88 -3.48
N PRO A 69 10.84 17.86 -3.50
CA PRO A 69 10.06 18.24 -2.33
C PRO A 69 8.72 17.51 -2.25
N HIS A 70 8.25 17.31 -1.00
CA HIS A 70 6.87 16.95 -0.67
C HIS A 70 6.33 17.83 0.44
N SER A 71 5.02 18.01 0.49
CA SER A 71 4.30 18.62 1.60
C SER A 71 2.90 18.04 1.75
N ASN A 72 2.43 17.97 3.00
CA ASN A 72 1.07 17.53 3.32
C ASN A 72 0.69 16.20 2.68
N MET A 73 1.57 15.20 2.82
CA MET A 73 1.39 13.85 2.29
C MET A 73 2.01 12.83 3.24
N GLU A 74 1.32 11.73 3.45
CA GLU A 74 1.80 10.55 4.15
C GLU A 74 2.30 9.57 3.09
N ILE A 75 3.61 9.31 3.06
CA ILE A 75 4.30 8.57 2.00
C ILE A 75 4.84 7.25 2.56
N PHE A 76 4.54 6.15 1.88
CA PHE A 76 5.00 4.82 2.26
C PHE A 76 5.68 4.17 1.08
N THR A 77 6.79 3.48 1.36
CA THR A 77 7.54 2.68 0.38
C THR A 77 7.59 1.24 0.85
N TYR A 78 7.12 0.32 0.01
CA TYR A 78 7.21 -1.13 0.24
C TYR A 78 8.08 -1.78 -0.84
N ILE A 79 9.21 -2.37 -0.42
CA ILE A 79 10.15 -3.01 -1.35
C ILE A 79 9.69 -4.44 -1.64
N ILE A 80 9.47 -4.76 -2.91
CA ILE A 80 9.18 -6.12 -3.39
C ILE A 80 10.48 -6.86 -3.66
N GLU A 81 11.39 -6.23 -4.40
CA GLU A 81 12.67 -6.80 -4.82
C GLU A 81 13.74 -5.70 -4.90
N GLY A 82 15.01 -6.10 -4.70
CA GLY A 82 16.14 -5.19 -4.80
C GLY A 82 16.36 -4.34 -3.55
N LYS A 83 16.86 -3.13 -3.72
CA LYS A 83 17.20 -2.19 -2.63
C LYS A 83 16.92 -0.77 -3.07
N LEU A 84 16.47 0.07 -2.12
CA LEU A 84 16.27 1.49 -2.34
C LEU A 84 17.04 2.29 -1.28
N SER A 85 17.96 3.14 -1.70
CA SER A 85 18.63 4.11 -0.83
C SER A 85 17.79 5.37 -0.75
N HIS A 86 17.50 5.80 0.46
CA HIS A 86 16.76 7.02 0.80
C HIS A 86 17.68 7.98 1.54
N ARG A 87 17.54 9.28 1.25
CA ARG A 87 18.14 10.38 2.01
C ARG A 87 17.13 11.54 2.05
N ASP A 88 17.00 12.21 3.21
CA ASP A 88 16.09 13.34 3.37
C ASP A 88 16.74 14.55 4.03
N SER A 89 16.00 15.67 4.00
CA SER A 89 16.43 16.97 4.54
C SER A 89 16.44 17.02 6.09
N MET A 90 15.92 16.00 6.78
CA MET A 90 16.04 15.84 8.23
C MET A 90 17.36 15.14 8.63
N GLY A 91 18.11 14.63 7.66
CA GLY A 91 19.38 13.90 7.86
C GLY A 91 19.18 12.38 8.00
N ASN A 92 18.00 11.86 7.70
CA ASN A 92 17.83 10.41 7.63
C ASN A 92 18.48 9.86 6.38
N GLU A 93 19.22 8.77 6.54
CA GLU A 93 19.79 7.96 5.47
C GLU A 93 19.50 6.49 5.73
N ALA A 94 18.92 5.80 4.76
CA ALA A 94 18.54 4.41 4.90
C ALA A 94 18.73 3.63 3.59
N THR A 95 18.88 2.32 3.72
CA THR A 95 18.73 1.39 2.59
C THR A 95 17.60 0.41 2.91
N LEU A 96 16.53 0.52 2.16
CA LEU A 96 15.37 -0.34 2.26
C LEU A 96 15.61 -1.63 1.47
N THR A 97 15.11 -2.74 1.99
CA THR A 97 15.19 -4.07 1.38
C THR A 97 13.84 -4.76 1.50
N PRO A 98 13.57 -5.87 0.76
CA PRO A 98 12.38 -6.66 0.95
C PRO A 98 12.12 -6.99 2.43
N GLY A 99 10.85 -6.88 2.85
CA GLY A 99 10.46 -7.03 4.26
C GLY A 99 10.62 -5.77 5.11
N LYS A 100 11.08 -4.66 4.52
CA LYS A 100 11.05 -3.34 5.16
C LYS A 100 9.99 -2.44 4.51
N LEU A 101 9.31 -1.68 5.37
CA LEU A 101 8.45 -0.56 4.98
C LEU A 101 9.04 0.73 5.53
N GLN A 102 9.06 1.74 4.71
CA GLN A 102 9.37 3.11 5.11
C GLN A 102 8.06 3.89 5.22
N TYR A 103 8.00 4.78 6.18
CA TYR A 103 6.97 5.79 6.29
C TYR A 103 7.61 7.16 6.49
N MET A 104 7.15 8.12 5.71
CA MET A 104 7.54 9.52 5.80
C MET A 104 6.29 10.40 5.79
N SER A 105 6.08 11.20 6.84
CA SER A 105 5.09 12.27 6.82
C SER A 105 5.76 13.55 6.34
N ALA A 106 5.34 14.06 5.19
CA ALA A 106 5.94 15.26 4.61
C ALA A 106 5.53 16.55 5.35
N ALA A 107 4.40 16.54 6.06
CA ALA A 107 3.94 17.65 6.93
C ALA A 107 4.10 19.04 6.28
N SER A 108 4.77 19.99 6.95
CA SER A 108 5.01 21.35 6.43
C SER A 108 5.96 21.40 5.24
N GLY A 109 6.75 20.36 5.03
CA GLY A 109 7.67 20.21 3.90
C GLY A 109 8.89 19.36 4.23
N ILE A 110 9.27 18.51 3.30
CA ILE A 110 10.49 17.70 3.32
C ILE A 110 11.03 17.61 1.90
N ARG A 111 12.34 17.46 1.78
CA ARG A 111 12.99 17.11 0.53
C ARG A 111 13.66 15.76 0.71
N HIS A 112 13.61 14.91 -0.31
CA HIS A 112 14.28 13.62 -0.27
C HIS A 112 14.73 13.16 -1.67
N SER A 113 15.56 12.15 -1.67
CA SER A 113 16.00 11.44 -2.87
C SER A 113 15.92 9.93 -2.64
N GLU A 114 15.62 9.18 -3.70
CA GLU A 114 15.49 7.74 -3.67
C GLU A 114 16.20 7.12 -4.87
N PHE A 115 17.18 6.25 -4.64
CA PHE A 115 17.97 5.64 -5.71
C PHE A 115 18.10 4.13 -5.52
N ASN A 116 18.11 3.40 -6.64
CA ASN A 116 18.56 2.02 -6.65
C ASN A 116 20.10 2.00 -6.55
N PRO A 117 20.69 1.57 -5.42
CA PRO A 117 22.14 1.58 -5.24
C PRO A 117 22.87 0.44 -5.96
N SER A 118 22.11 -0.51 -6.53
CA SER A 118 22.68 -1.65 -7.26
C SER A 118 23.25 -1.21 -8.61
N THR A 119 24.34 -1.83 -9.02
CA THR A 119 24.94 -1.65 -10.36
C THR A 119 24.38 -2.64 -11.38
N ASN A 120 23.71 -3.72 -10.94
CA ASN A 120 23.34 -4.84 -11.80
C ASN A 120 21.87 -5.28 -11.69
N ASN A 121 21.21 -5.02 -10.54
CA ASN A 121 19.88 -5.50 -10.27
C ASN A 121 18.87 -4.35 -10.21
N GLN A 122 17.72 -4.54 -10.79
CA GLN A 122 16.59 -3.62 -10.65
C GLN A 122 16.03 -3.62 -9.23
N THR A 123 15.28 -2.59 -8.89
CA THR A 123 14.48 -2.50 -7.66
C THR A 123 13.02 -2.38 -8.04
N THR A 124 12.17 -3.23 -7.47
CA THR A 124 10.71 -3.16 -7.64
C THR A 124 10.06 -2.84 -6.30
N LEU A 125 9.16 -1.87 -6.31
CA LEU A 125 8.51 -1.38 -5.10
C LEU A 125 7.07 -0.92 -5.35
N TYR A 126 6.32 -0.72 -4.26
CA TYR A 126 5.14 0.13 -4.25
C TYR A 126 5.44 1.47 -3.60
N GLN A 127 5.10 2.56 -4.29
CA GLN A 127 5.06 3.92 -3.74
C GLN A 127 3.61 4.27 -3.45
N ILE A 128 3.30 4.62 -2.19
CA ILE A 128 1.94 4.74 -1.68
C ILE A 128 1.80 6.07 -0.97
N TRP A 129 0.75 6.85 -1.31
CA TRP A 129 0.50 8.14 -0.67
C TRP A 129 -0.92 8.24 -0.16
N LEU A 130 -1.06 8.66 1.10
CA LEU A 130 -2.33 9.06 1.70
C LEU A 130 -2.33 10.56 1.96
N GLU A 131 -3.47 11.21 1.71
CA GLU A 131 -3.69 12.57 2.22
C GLU A 131 -3.77 12.52 3.75
N PRO A 132 -3.08 13.40 4.49
CA PRO A 132 -3.24 13.49 5.93
C PRO A 132 -4.58 14.14 6.30
N ASN A 133 -5.10 13.85 7.50
CA ASN A 133 -6.31 14.51 8.03
C ASN A 133 -6.02 15.93 8.56
N MET A 134 -4.75 16.27 8.78
CA MET A 134 -4.29 17.62 9.15
C MET A 134 -3.06 17.99 8.33
N LYS A 135 -3.04 19.24 7.87
CA LYS A 135 -1.90 19.81 7.13
C LYS A 135 -0.88 20.44 8.08
N GLY A 136 0.37 20.53 7.63
CA GLY A 136 1.46 21.15 8.38
C GLY A 136 2.04 20.27 9.48
N GLY A 137 2.73 20.88 10.43
CA GLY A 137 3.47 20.19 11.50
C GLY A 137 4.89 19.81 11.10
N GLU A 138 5.59 19.06 11.97
CA GLU A 138 6.95 18.61 11.74
C GLU A 138 6.96 17.35 10.89
N PRO A 139 7.86 17.22 9.90
CA PRO A 139 8.06 15.99 9.15
C PRO A 139 8.44 14.83 10.07
N LEU A 140 8.09 13.61 9.67
CA LEU A 140 8.40 12.37 10.41
C LEU A 140 8.98 11.34 9.47
N TYR A 141 9.87 10.49 9.99
CA TYR A 141 10.44 9.35 9.29
C TYR A 141 10.50 8.13 10.20
N PHE A 142 10.05 6.98 9.69
CA PHE A 142 10.11 5.69 10.39
C PHE A 142 10.38 4.57 9.40
N GLU A 143 11.09 3.55 9.87
CA GLU A 143 11.20 2.25 9.21
C GLU A 143 10.55 1.18 10.07
N LYS A 144 9.89 0.23 9.43
CA LYS A 144 9.33 -0.95 10.08
C LYS A 144 9.78 -2.20 9.33
N SER A 145 10.34 -3.15 10.06
CA SER A 145 10.66 -4.47 9.53
C SER A 145 9.48 -5.42 9.75
N LEU A 146 9.11 -6.16 8.71
CA LEU A 146 8.21 -7.30 8.83
C LEU A 146 9.03 -8.48 9.40
N ASP A 147 8.60 -9.00 10.52
CA ASP A 147 9.08 -10.30 10.97
C ASP A 147 8.37 -11.38 10.14
N THR A 148 9.10 -11.97 9.20
CA THR A 148 8.55 -12.92 8.24
C THR A 148 7.96 -14.17 8.87
N GLU A 149 8.35 -14.54 10.08
CA GLU A 149 7.76 -15.69 10.78
C GLU A 149 6.45 -15.31 11.47
N SER A 150 6.39 -14.18 12.15
CA SER A 150 5.18 -13.73 12.86
C SER A 150 4.08 -13.21 11.93
N THR A 151 4.40 -12.84 10.68
CA THR A 151 3.43 -12.37 9.70
C THR A 151 2.76 -13.50 8.91
N LYS A 152 3.27 -14.72 8.98
CA LYS A 152 2.70 -15.87 8.25
C LYS A 152 1.29 -16.18 8.69
N ASN A 153 0.40 -16.29 7.72
CA ASN A 153 -1.03 -16.60 7.90
C ASN A 153 -1.78 -15.65 8.85
N THR A 154 -1.30 -14.42 8.98
CA THR A 154 -1.89 -13.38 9.83
C THR A 154 -2.08 -12.08 9.05
N LEU A 155 -2.99 -11.25 9.54
CA LEU A 155 -3.11 -9.86 9.11
C LEU A 155 -2.44 -8.99 10.18
N THR A 156 -1.29 -8.41 9.85
CA THR A 156 -0.46 -7.64 10.79
C THR A 156 -0.69 -6.14 10.58
N LEU A 157 -1.17 -5.45 11.62
CA LEU A 157 -1.32 -3.99 11.59
C LEU A 157 0.05 -3.32 11.60
N LEU A 158 0.34 -2.50 10.58
CA LEU A 158 1.62 -1.82 10.42
C LEU A 158 1.55 -0.35 10.82
N TYR A 159 0.50 0.34 10.39
CA TYR A 159 0.27 1.75 10.60
C TYR A 159 -1.18 2.00 10.98
N SER A 160 -1.40 2.93 11.90
CA SER A 160 -2.74 3.36 12.31
C SER A 160 -2.75 4.81 12.77
N GLY A 161 -3.92 5.43 12.79
CA GLY A 161 -4.08 6.81 13.28
C GLY A 161 -3.81 6.98 14.79
N ASP A 162 -3.96 5.91 15.57
CA ASP A 162 -3.78 5.89 17.02
C ASP A 162 -2.48 5.23 17.52
N GLY A 163 -1.79 4.46 16.65
CA GLY A 163 -0.55 3.76 16.99
C GLY A 163 -0.74 2.50 17.85
N ARG A 164 -1.97 1.92 17.86
CA ARG A 164 -2.26 0.71 18.66
C ARG A 164 -1.52 -0.53 18.14
N ASP A 165 -1.43 -1.56 18.94
CA ASP A 165 -0.88 -2.89 18.58
C ASP A 165 0.54 -2.82 18.00
N ASN A 166 1.39 -1.95 18.54
CA ASN A 166 2.74 -1.66 18.04
C ASN A 166 2.78 -1.16 16.58
N SER A 167 1.66 -0.68 16.04
CA SER A 167 1.67 0.01 14.75
C SER A 167 2.33 1.38 14.86
N THR A 168 2.91 1.84 13.75
CA THR A 168 3.43 3.21 13.68
C THR A 168 2.26 4.17 13.51
N LYS A 169 2.21 5.22 14.36
CA LYS A 169 1.17 6.25 14.26
C LYS A 169 1.38 7.10 13.01
N ILE A 170 0.31 7.28 12.23
CA ILE A 170 0.25 8.12 11.04
C ILE A 170 -0.73 9.29 11.23
N ARG A 171 -0.65 10.31 10.36
CA ARG A 171 -1.51 11.50 10.44
C ARG A 171 -2.76 11.38 9.56
N GLN A 172 -3.34 10.19 9.54
CA GLN A 172 -4.61 9.92 8.87
C GLN A 172 -5.42 8.93 9.71
N ASP A 173 -6.74 9.10 9.72
CA ASP A 173 -7.68 8.12 10.30
C ASP A 173 -7.79 6.93 9.34
N ALA A 174 -6.75 6.11 9.33
CA ALA A 174 -6.58 4.97 8.47
C ALA A 174 -5.80 3.86 9.17
N GLU A 175 -5.92 2.65 8.65
CA GLU A 175 -5.11 1.50 9.03
C GLU A 175 -4.47 0.90 7.79
N ILE A 176 -3.20 0.53 7.90
CA ILE A 176 -2.49 -0.21 6.86
C ILE A 176 -1.99 -1.50 7.47
N SER A 177 -2.46 -2.62 6.93
CA SER A 177 -2.06 -3.96 7.36
C SER A 177 -1.37 -4.71 6.23
N TYR A 178 -0.44 -5.57 6.60
CA TYR A 178 0.17 -6.56 5.72
C TYR A 178 -0.43 -7.93 6.00
N GLY A 179 -0.81 -8.65 4.95
CA GLY A 179 -1.24 -10.03 5.00
C GLY A 179 -0.35 -10.93 4.17
N GLU A 180 -0.01 -12.09 4.73
CA GLU A 180 0.74 -13.12 4.03
C GLU A 180 0.14 -14.48 4.34
N THR A 181 -0.15 -15.27 3.30
CA THR A 181 -0.55 -16.68 3.42
C THR A 181 0.57 -17.56 2.91
N CYS A 182 0.92 -18.58 3.69
CA CYS A 182 1.98 -19.53 3.33
C CYS A 182 1.42 -20.91 2.95
N THR A 183 0.10 -21.01 2.83
CA THR A 183 -0.60 -22.25 2.44
C THR A 183 -1.71 -21.92 1.46
N THR A 184 -1.98 -22.85 0.56
CA THR A 184 -3.16 -22.79 -0.31
C THR A 184 -4.45 -22.92 0.49
N GLU A 185 -5.53 -22.35 -0.03
CA GLU A 185 -6.88 -22.41 0.56
C GLU A 185 -7.00 -21.81 1.98
N LYS A 186 -6.15 -20.81 2.29
CA LYS A 186 -6.24 -20.10 3.55
C LYS A 186 -7.27 -18.97 3.47
N THR A 187 -8.20 -18.98 4.41
CA THR A 187 -9.14 -17.87 4.62
C THR A 187 -8.64 -16.96 5.75
N MET A 188 -8.56 -15.66 5.49
CA MET A 188 -8.37 -14.62 6.49
C MET A 188 -9.64 -13.79 6.59
N PHE A 189 -10.18 -13.65 7.80
CA PHE A 189 -11.31 -12.76 8.04
C PHE A 189 -10.82 -11.36 8.39
N VAL A 190 -11.32 -10.39 7.65
CA VAL A 190 -11.10 -8.97 7.90
C VAL A 190 -12.26 -8.45 8.73
N GLU A 191 -12.02 -8.18 10.02
CA GLU A 191 -13.02 -7.73 10.97
C GLU A 191 -13.68 -6.42 10.51
N ALA A 192 -14.94 -6.23 10.86
CA ALA A 192 -15.64 -4.97 10.64
C ALA A 192 -14.98 -3.83 11.42
N ASN A 193 -14.89 -2.64 10.80
CA ASN A 193 -14.50 -1.42 11.48
C ASN A 193 -15.49 -0.30 11.11
N GLN A 194 -16.34 0.08 12.05
CA GLN A 194 -17.42 1.04 11.80
C GLN A 194 -16.89 2.47 11.56
N SER A 195 -15.72 2.79 12.09
CA SER A 195 -15.06 4.10 11.89
C SER A 195 -14.31 4.15 10.55
N LEU A 196 -13.87 2.99 10.05
CA LEU A 196 -13.11 2.84 8.79
C LEU A 196 -13.79 1.79 7.90
N PRO A 197 -15.01 2.11 7.40
CA PRO A 197 -15.83 1.12 6.70
C PRO A 197 -15.42 0.86 5.26
N HIS A 198 -14.43 1.58 4.75
CA HIS A 198 -13.93 1.42 3.38
C HIS A 198 -12.60 0.70 3.40
N ALA A 199 -12.33 -0.12 2.39
CA ALA A 199 -11.05 -0.81 2.27
C ALA A 199 -10.51 -0.76 0.84
N TRP A 200 -9.20 -0.67 0.71
CA TRP A 200 -8.46 -0.96 -0.51
C TRP A 200 -7.60 -2.19 -0.26
N LEU A 201 -7.80 -3.24 -1.05
CA LEU A 201 -6.97 -4.44 -1.03
C LEU A 201 -6.06 -4.43 -2.25
N GLN A 202 -4.73 -4.41 -2.02
CA GLN A 202 -3.71 -4.46 -3.07
C GLN A 202 -2.98 -5.79 -3.03
N ILE A 203 -3.07 -6.58 -4.08
CA ILE A 203 -2.34 -7.84 -4.19
C ILE A 203 -0.90 -7.57 -4.62
N ILE A 204 0.06 -7.97 -3.77
CA ILE A 204 1.49 -7.86 -4.03
C ILE A 204 1.97 -9.05 -4.86
N SER A 205 1.57 -10.27 -4.44
CA SER A 205 1.88 -11.52 -5.15
C SER A 205 0.83 -12.57 -4.82
N GLY A 206 0.67 -13.55 -5.73
CA GLY A 206 -0.28 -14.65 -5.56
C GLY A 206 -1.67 -14.36 -6.12
N GLU A 207 -2.61 -15.19 -5.71
CA GLU A 207 -4.01 -15.15 -6.15
C GLU A 207 -4.96 -15.36 -4.98
N THR A 208 -6.06 -14.61 -4.95
CA THR A 208 -7.09 -14.71 -3.91
C THR A 208 -8.47 -14.45 -4.46
N GLU A 209 -9.48 -14.91 -3.73
CA GLU A 209 -10.88 -14.55 -3.95
C GLU A 209 -11.44 -13.79 -2.73
N THR A 210 -12.17 -12.73 -2.98
CA THR A 210 -12.87 -11.97 -1.95
C THR A 210 -14.12 -11.32 -2.53
N LEU A 211 -15.23 -11.36 -1.79
CA LEU A 211 -16.50 -10.73 -2.17
C LEU A 211 -17.01 -11.11 -3.58
N GLY A 212 -16.63 -12.28 -4.09
CA GLY A 212 -16.98 -12.77 -5.43
C GLY A 212 -16.03 -12.36 -6.55
N GLU A 213 -14.97 -11.61 -6.24
CA GLU A 213 -13.91 -11.23 -7.18
C GLU A 213 -12.68 -12.13 -7.04
N SER A 214 -12.13 -12.57 -8.18
CA SER A 214 -10.80 -13.18 -8.26
C SER A 214 -9.77 -12.10 -8.52
N LEU A 215 -8.71 -12.07 -7.69
CA LEU A 215 -7.63 -11.07 -7.74
C LEU A 215 -6.30 -11.77 -7.85
N LYS A 216 -5.43 -11.26 -8.72
CA LYS A 216 -4.06 -11.74 -8.94
C LYS A 216 -3.03 -10.64 -8.65
N THR A 217 -1.77 -11.00 -8.71
CA THR A 217 -0.64 -10.07 -8.53
C THR A 217 -0.85 -8.76 -9.28
N GLY A 218 -0.77 -7.66 -8.56
CA GLY A 218 -0.90 -6.30 -9.07
C GLY A 218 -2.34 -5.77 -9.12
N ASP A 219 -3.36 -6.62 -8.95
CA ASP A 219 -4.77 -6.18 -8.88
C ASP A 219 -5.02 -5.40 -7.58
N GLY A 220 -5.90 -4.41 -7.68
CA GLY A 220 -6.46 -3.69 -6.54
C GLY A 220 -7.98 -3.86 -6.48
N LEU A 221 -8.56 -3.84 -5.28
CA LEU A 221 -9.99 -3.87 -5.05
C LEU A 221 -10.41 -2.76 -4.10
N ALA A 222 -11.22 -1.82 -4.59
CA ALA A 222 -11.92 -0.87 -3.76
C ALA A 222 -13.16 -1.54 -3.16
N ILE A 223 -13.35 -1.43 -1.85
CA ILE A 223 -14.48 -1.98 -1.10
C ILE A 223 -15.09 -0.85 -0.28
N SER A 224 -16.33 -0.49 -0.55
CA SER A 224 -17.03 0.57 0.18
C SER A 224 -18.12 -0.02 1.07
N ASN A 225 -18.24 0.51 2.29
CA ASN A 225 -19.25 0.14 3.28
C ASN A 225 -19.15 -1.34 3.73
N ALA A 226 -17.94 -1.81 4.00
CA ALA A 226 -17.65 -3.17 4.52
C ALA A 226 -17.96 -3.27 6.02
N HIS A 227 -19.19 -2.91 6.43
CA HIS A 227 -19.63 -2.84 7.84
C HIS A 227 -19.71 -4.20 8.53
N ASP A 228 -19.78 -5.30 7.76
CA ASP A 228 -19.89 -6.67 8.29
C ASP A 228 -18.55 -7.43 8.25
N GLY A 229 -17.47 -6.77 7.80
CA GLY A 229 -16.21 -7.43 7.49
C GLY A 229 -16.30 -8.26 6.19
N PHE A 230 -15.23 -8.97 5.86
CA PHE A 230 -15.18 -9.84 4.67
C PHE A 230 -14.05 -10.87 4.77
N ASN A 231 -14.17 -11.94 3.99
CA ASN A 231 -13.14 -12.96 3.88
C ASN A 231 -12.20 -12.68 2.69
N ILE A 232 -10.91 -12.95 2.90
CA ILE A 232 -9.90 -13.06 1.85
C ILE A 232 -9.52 -14.54 1.76
N ASN A 233 -9.82 -15.18 0.64
CA ASN A 233 -9.60 -16.61 0.42
C ASN A 233 -8.41 -16.80 -0.52
N ALA A 234 -7.23 -17.03 0.04
CA ALA A 234 -6.02 -17.26 -0.75
C ALA A 234 -6.10 -18.59 -1.52
N LYS A 235 -5.81 -18.56 -2.81
CA LYS A 235 -5.73 -19.74 -3.68
C LYS A 235 -4.32 -20.33 -3.71
N GLU A 236 -3.33 -19.49 -3.47
CA GLU A 236 -1.91 -19.85 -3.36
C GLU A 236 -1.24 -18.93 -2.32
N ASN A 237 0.08 -19.07 -2.16
CA ASN A 237 0.83 -18.16 -1.31
C ASN A 237 0.63 -16.72 -1.77
N THR A 238 -0.08 -15.94 -0.98
CA THR A 238 -0.50 -14.59 -1.35
C THR A 238 0.03 -13.58 -0.36
N LYS A 239 0.58 -12.46 -0.88
CA LYS A 239 0.97 -11.28 -0.12
C LYS A 239 0.13 -10.11 -0.56
N PHE A 240 -0.36 -9.33 0.40
CA PHE A 240 -1.19 -8.16 0.12
C PHE A 240 -1.04 -7.06 1.16
N LEU A 241 -1.37 -5.84 0.75
CA LEU A 241 -1.60 -4.72 1.64
C LEU A 241 -3.10 -4.44 1.71
N LEU A 242 -3.59 -4.23 2.92
CA LEU A 242 -4.97 -3.85 3.19
C LEU A 242 -4.98 -2.47 3.86
N PHE A 243 -5.66 -1.53 3.22
CA PHE A 243 -5.92 -0.19 3.74
C PHE A 243 -7.35 -0.12 4.22
N ARG A 244 -7.57 0.28 5.46
CA ARG A 244 -8.88 0.68 5.97
C ARG A 244 -8.95 2.19 6.04
N LEU A 245 -10.03 2.76 5.53
CA LEU A 245 -10.18 4.19 5.27
C LEU A 245 -11.55 4.68 5.72
N CYS A 246 -11.62 5.92 6.15
CA CYS A 246 -12.87 6.60 6.47
C CYS A 246 -13.59 7.16 5.23
#